data_bfff2973f4be0915abea06587e516c08
#
_entry.id   bfff2973f4be0915abea06587e516c08
#
_cell.length_a   1.000
_cell.length_b   1.000
_cell.length_c   1.000
_cell.angle_alpha   90.00
_cell.angle_beta   90.00
_cell.angle_gamma   90.00
#
_symmetry.space_group_name_H-M   'P 1'
#
loop_
_entity.id
_entity.type
_entity.pdbx_description
1 polymer ?
#
loop_
_entity_poly.entity_id
_entity_poly.type
_entity_poly.pdbx_seq_one_letter_code
_entity_poly.pdbx_strand_id
1 'polypeptide(L)'
;MTGVQTCALPILIRGISQAMQSIIILAIIGMLIGVWIVSGVVPSMILYGLDLISPKVFLPATLLICSITSVATGTSWGTAGTMGVALMGIAMGLEIPLPLAAGAIISGAYFGDKMSPLSDTTNLAPAMAGTDVFTHVKAMIPSTAVAYLIALVLFAYMGRNYGNTETSLESIQVIRDGILAQFRASPVLLVPPFLANADRKSVV
;
A
#
# COMPACT_ATOMS: atom_id res chain seq x y z
N MET A 1 46.54 10.19 13.41
CA MET A 1 45.32 10.20 12.56
C MET A 1 44.58 8.86 12.45
N THR A 2 44.81 7.89 13.32
CA THR A 2 44.35 6.49 13.14
C THR A 2 43.23 6.03 14.07
N GLY A 3 42.90 6.77 15.14
CA GLY A 3 41.89 6.31 16.12
C GLY A 3 40.44 6.54 15.72
N VAL A 4 40.11 7.63 15.00
CA VAL A 4 38.75 7.96 14.62
C VAL A 4 38.28 7.12 13.41
N GLN A 5 39.20 6.82 12.50
CA GLN A 5 38.90 6.00 11.32
C GLN A 5 38.61 4.53 11.68
N THR A 6 39.26 3.98 12.71
CA THR A 6 39.05 2.59 13.16
C THR A 6 37.70 2.37 13.86
N CYS A 7 37.12 3.41 14.49
CA CYS A 7 35.79 3.30 15.09
C CYS A 7 34.64 3.62 14.13
N ALA A 8 34.84 4.55 13.17
CA ALA A 8 33.80 4.96 12.24
C ALA A 8 33.48 3.89 11.18
N LEU A 9 34.47 3.18 10.68
CA LEU A 9 34.32 2.18 9.64
C LEU A 9 33.40 0.99 10.03
N PRO A 10 33.55 0.36 11.21
CA PRO A 10 32.64 -0.69 11.65
C PRO A 10 31.19 -0.22 11.84
N ILE A 11 30.98 1.02 12.29
CA ILE A 11 29.66 1.63 12.46
C ILE A 11 29.01 1.84 11.08
N LEU A 12 29.75 2.38 10.12
CA LEU A 12 29.30 2.55 8.75
C LEU A 12 28.95 1.22 8.08
N ILE A 13 29.80 0.20 8.22
CA ILE A 13 29.56 -1.15 7.67
C ILE A 13 28.29 -1.75 8.26
N ARG A 14 28.07 -1.65 9.57
CA ARG A 14 26.84 -2.11 10.22
C ARG A 14 25.61 -1.36 9.73
N GLY A 15 25.69 -0.03 9.61
CA GLY A 15 24.60 0.78 9.08
C GLY A 15 24.23 0.41 7.63
N ILE A 16 25.24 0.24 6.77
CA ILE A 16 25.05 -0.22 5.39
C ILE A 16 24.43 -1.64 5.36
N SER A 17 24.93 -2.54 6.19
CA SER A 17 24.41 -3.92 6.28
C SER A 17 22.92 -3.94 6.69
N GLN A 18 22.52 -3.10 7.63
CA GLN A 18 21.11 -2.97 8.03
C GLN A 18 20.24 -2.35 6.93
N ALA A 19 20.75 -1.31 6.23
CA ALA A 19 20.05 -0.69 5.11
C ALA A 19 19.94 -1.63 3.89
N MET A 20 20.89 -2.52 3.68
CA MET A 20 20.92 -3.45 2.55
C MET A 20 19.70 -4.36 2.52
N GLN A 21 19.22 -4.82 3.67
CA GLN A 21 18.01 -5.64 3.78
C GLN A 21 16.79 -4.90 3.22
N SER A 22 16.60 -3.63 3.59
CA SER A 22 15.50 -2.80 3.10
C SER A 22 15.61 -2.53 1.60
N ILE A 23 16.82 -2.30 1.09
CA ILE A 23 17.08 -2.08 -0.34
C ILE A 23 16.73 -3.34 -1.15
N ILE A 24 17.13 -4.51 -0.68
CA ILE A 24 16.83 -5.79 -1.35
C ILE A 24 15.31 -6.03 -1.37
N ILE A 25 14.60 -5.78 -0.28
CA ILE A 25 13.14 -5.91 -0.22
C ILE A 25 12.48 -4.98 -1.24
N LEU A 26 12.89 -3.71 -1.31
CA LEU A 26 12.35 -2.76 -2.29
C LEU A 26 12.64 -3.18 -3.74
N ALA A 27 13.83 -3.70 -4.01
CA ALA A 27 14.18 -4.22 -5.33
C ALA A 27 13.31 -5.43 -5.73
N ILE A 28 13.07 -6.37 -4.82
CA ILE A 28 12.19 -7.53 -5.05
C ILE A 28 10.76 -7.08 -5.30
N ILE A 29 10.23 -6.13 -4.50
CA ILE A 29 8.90 -5.58 -4.70
C ILE A 29 8.79 -4.89 -6.07
N GLY A 30 9.80 -4.11 -6.47
CA GLY A 30 9.85 -3.46 -7.78
C GLY A 30 9.80 -4.47 -8.94
N MET A 31 10.57 -5.55 -8.85
CA MET A 31 10.53 -6.64 -9.84
C MET A 31 9.16 -7.33 -9.88
N LEU A 32 8.57 -7.60 -8.72
CA LEU A 32 7.25 -8.21 -8.61
C LEU A 32 6.17 -7.36 -9.28
N ILE A 33 6.19 -6.04 -9.02
CA ILE A 33 5.25 -5.08 -9.65
C ILE A 33 5.44 -5.10 -11.18
N GLY A 34 6.67 -5.08 -11.66
CA GLY A 34 6.96 -5.16 -13.10
C GLY A 34 6.36 -6.42 -13.73
N VAL A 35 6.53 -7.57 -13.11
CA VAL A 35 5.93 -8.84 -13.56
C VAL A 35 4.39 -8.75 -13.53
N TRP A 36 3.78 -8.18 -12.51
CA TRP A 36 2.33 -8.04 -12.41
C TRP A 36 1.73 -7.09 -13.45
N ILE A 37 2.45 -6.06 -13.85
CA ILE A 37 2.02 -5.18 -14.95
C ILE A 37 2.03 -5.96 -16.27
N VAL A 38 3.14 -6.62 -16.59
CA VAL A 38 3.31 -7.35 -17.86
C VAL A 38 2.40 -8.57 -17.96
N SER A 39 2.16 -9.28 -16.85
CA SER A 39 1.26 -10.44 -16.80
C SER A 39 -0.22 -10.11 -16.88
N GLY A 40 -0.59 -8.82 -16.81
CA GLY A 40 -2.00 -8.38 -16.83
C GLY A 40 -2.70 -8.41 -15.48
N VAL A 41 -2.00 -8.72 -14.39
CA VAL A 41 -2.57 -8.71 -13.02
C VAL A 41 -3.01 -7.28 -12.65
N VAL A 42 -2.11 -6.31 -12.74
CA VAL A 42 -2.43 -4.90 -12.43
C VAL A 42 -3.50 -4.34 -13.38
N PRO A 43 -3.42 -4.51 -14.72
CA PRO A 43 -4.50 -4.14 -15.62
C PRO A 43 -5.86 -4.76 -15.27
N SER A 44 -5.90 -6.04 -14.89
CA SER A 44 -7.16 -6.69 -14.46
C SER A 44 -7.70 -6.07 -13.16
N MET A 45 -6.83 -5.77 -12.19
CA MET A 45 -7.24 -5.09 -10.95
C MET A 45 -7.82 -3.69 -11.23
N ILE A 46 -7.26 -2.95 -12.18
CA ILE A 46 -7.78 -1.64 -12.59
C ILE A 46 -9.17 -1.80 -13.21
N LEU A 47 -9.35 -2.72 -14.16
CA LEU A 47 -10.65 -2.95 -14.82
C LEU A 47 -11.75 -3.29 -13.83
N TYR A 48 -11.55 -4.31 -12.99
CA TYR A 48 -12.54 -4.70 -11.99
C TYR A 48 -12.73 -3.63 -10.91
N GLY A 49 -11.69 -2.88 -10.59
CA GLY A 49 -11.78 -1.76 -9.64
C GLY A 49 -12.64 -0.61 -10.17
N LEU A 50 -12.51 -0.27 -11.46
CA LEU A 50 -13.33 0.75 -12.12
C LEU A 50 -14.81 0.36 -12.17
N ASP A 51 -15.11 -0.93 -12.32
CA ASP A 51 -16.50 -1.42 -12.34
C ASP A 51 -17.13 -1.45 -10.92
N LEU A 52 -16.31 -1.61 -9.88
CA LEU A 52 -16.79 -1.83 -8.51
C LEU A 52 -16.84 -0.55 -7.66
N ILE A 53 -15.94 0.41 -7.93
CA ILE A 53 -15.73 1.58 -7.05
C ILE A 53 -16.21 2.83 -7.74
N SER A 54 -17.24 3.48 -7.19
CA SER A 54 -17.69 4.78 -7.70
C SER A 54 -16.74 5.90 -7.26
N PRO A 55 -16.60 6.99 -8.07
CA PRO A 55 -15.69 8.10 -7.76
C PRO A 55 -15.92 8.74 -6.39
N LYS A 56 -17.19 8.83 -5.94
CA LYS A 56 -17.57 9.46 -4.65
C LYS A 56 -16.98 8.74 -3.43
N VAL A 57 -16.88 7.43 -3.50
CA VAL A 57 -16.39 6.59 -2.38
C VAL A 57 -14.98 6.08 -2.61
N PHE A 58 -14.34 6.45 -3.72
CA PHE A 58 -13.02 5.95 -4.08
C PHE A 58 -11.96 6.26 -3.00
N LEU A 59 -11.86 7.51 -2.55
CA LEU A 59 -10.83 7.92 -1.58
C LEU A 59 -10.99 7.20 -0.22
N PRO A 60 -12.17 7.17 0.42
CA PRO A 60 -12.33 6.42 1.66
C PRO A 60 -12.22 4.91 1.46
N ALA A 61 -12.68 4.36 0.34
CA ALA A 61 -12.50 2.93 0.02
C ALA A 61 -11.02 2.58 -0.15
N THR A 62 -10.25 3.41 -0.84
CA THR A 62 -8.79 3.26 -1.00
C THR A 62 -8.08 3.24 0.36
N LEU A 63 -8.42 4.17 1.24
CA LEU A 63 -7.88 4.21 2.61
C LEU A 63 -8.16 2.90 3.34
N LEU A 64 -9.41 2.42 3.32
CA LEU A 64 -9.83 1.18 3.99
C LEU A 64 -9.15 -0.06 3.39
N ILE A 65 -9.13 -0.19 2.07
CA ILE A 65 -8.51 -1.33 1.37
C ILE A 65 -7.02 -1.41 1.72
N CYS A 66 -6.30 -0.28 1.62
CA CYS A 66 -4.89 -0.23 1.98
C CYS A 66 -4.65 -0.52 3.46
N SER A 67 -5.53 -0.08 4.35
CA SER A 67 -5.43 -0.37 5.79
C SER A 67 -5.58 -1.86 6.07
N ILE A 68 -6.62 -2.50 5.54
CA ILE A 68 -6.88 -3.94 5.73
C ILE A 68 -5.74 -4.77 5.15
N THR A 69 -5.30 -4.42 3.94
CA THR A 69 -4.19 -5.13 3.28
C THR A 69 -2.90 -4.98 4.08
N SER A 70 -2.59 -3.78 4.57
CA SER A 70 -1.37 -3.51 5.32
C SER A 70 -1.39 -4.17 6.70
N VAL A 71 -2.52 -4.21 7.40
CA VAL A 71 -2.67 -4.98 8.66
C VAL A 71 -2.40 -6.46 8.40
N ALA A 72 -2.94 -7.01 7.31
CA ALA A 72 -2.79 -8.43 6.98
C ALA A 72 -1.35 -8.79 6.56
N THR A 73 -0.66 -7.89 5.85
CA THR A 73 0.70 -8.14 5.33
C THR A 73 1.80 -7.70 6.29
N GLY A 74 1.51 -6.76 7.19
CA GLY A 74 2.50 -6.17 8.10
C GLY A 74 3.52 -5.27 7.38
N THR A 75 3.18 -4.69 6.21
CA THR A 75 4.12 -3.84 5.48
C THR A 75 3.40 -2.71 4.73
N SER A 76 3.80 -1.47 5.03
CA SER A 76 3.32 -0.29 4.31
C SER A 76 3.90 -0.22 2.90
N TRP A 77 5.17 -0.54 2.74
CA TRP A 77 5.86 -0.52 1.44
C TRP A 77 5.29 -1.56 0.48
N GLY A 78 5.07 -2.79 0.96
CA GLY A 78 4.45 -3.85 0.16
C GLY A 78 3.04 -3.48 -0.28
N THR A 79 2.23 -2.91 0.62
CA THR A 79 0.87 -2.47 0.30
C THR A 79 0.86 -1.31 -0.69
N ALA A 80 1.67 -0.27 -0.47
CA ALA A 80 1.77 0.86 -1.39
C ALA A 80 2.28 0.44 -2.77
N GLY A 81 3.28 -0.44 -2.82
CA GLY A 81 3.87 -0.93 -4.07
C GLY A 81 2.97 -1.88 -4.85
N THR A 82 2.06 -2.60 -4.22
CA THR A 82 1.17 -3.56 -4.90
C THR A 82 -0.23 -2.98 -5.11
N MET A 83 -1.03 -2.93 -4.06
CA MET A 83 -2.39 -2.38 -4.12
C MET A 83 -2.40 -0.90 -4.50
N GLY A 84 -1.41 -0.13 -4.02
CA GLY A 84 -1.31 1.29 -4.33
C GLY A 84 -1.13 1.56 -5.83
N VAL A 85 -0.32 0.78 -6.54
CA VAL A 85 -0.14 0.95 -8.00
C VAL A 85 -1.46 0.71 -8.76
N ALA A 86 -2.20 -0.34 -8.41
CA ALA A 86 -3.50 -0.61 -9.01
C ALA A 86 -4.52 0.50 -8.71
N LEU A 87 -4.58 0.97 -7.44
CA LEU A 87 -5.46 2.05 -7.03
C LEU A 87 -5.11 3.39 -7.67
N MET A 88 -3.82 3.67 -7.94
CA MET A 88 -3.41 4.83 -8.72
C MET A 88 -3.91 4.76 -10.16
N GLY A 89 -3.88 3.57 -10.78
CA GLY A 89 -4.46 3.35 -12.12
C GLY A 89 -5.98 3.58 -12.14
N ILE A 90 -6.69 3.12 -11.10
CA ILE A 90 -8.13 3.38 -10.94
C ILE A 90 -8.39 4.88 -10.75
N ALA A 91 -7.58 5.57 -9.93
CA ALA A 91 -7.70 7.02 -9.73
C ALA A 91 -7.56 7.81 -11.03
N MET A 92 -6.61 7.41 -11.90
CA MET A 92 -6.46 8.00 -13.23
C MET A 92 -7.73 7.81 -14.08
N GLY A 93 -8.31 6.61 -14.07
CA GLY A 93 -9.54 6.31 -14.80
C GLY A 93 -10.76 7.05 -14.28
N LEU A 94 -10.80 7.33 -12.99
CA LEU A 94 -11.88 8.10 -12.34
C LEU A 94 -11.62 9.62 -12.34
N GLU A 95 -10.56 10.10 -13.00
CA GLU A 95 -10.13 11.51 -13.04
C GLU A 95 -9.95 12.15 -11.65
N ILE A 96 -9.56 11.32 -10.67
CA ILE A 96 -9.28 11.79 -9.32
C ILE A 96 -7.82 12.28 -9.27
N PRO A 97 -7.56 13.46 -8.67
CA PRO A 97 -6.19 13.98 -8.55
C PRO A 97 -5.26 12.97 -7.90
N LEU A 98 -4.19 12.61 -8.60
CA LEU A 98 -3.22 11.60 -8.15
C LEU A 98 -2.62 11.88 -6.77
N PRO A 99 -2.33 13.15 -6.38
CA PRO A 99 -1.85 13.44 -5.02
C PRO A 99 -2.85 13.06 -3.92
N LEU A 100 -4.16 13.20 -4.17
CA LEU A 100 -5.20 12.79 -3.19
C LEU A 100 -5.29 11.27 -3.08
N ALA A 101 -5.27 10.57 -4.22
CA ALA A 101 -5.24 9.11 -4.25
C ALA A 101 -4.00 8.57 -3.54
N ALA A 102 -2.82 9.12 -3.83
CA ALA A 102 -1.57 8.76 -3.16
C ALA A 102 -1.65 9.02 -1.64
N GLY A 103 -2.21 10.15 -1.22
CA GLY A 103 -2.44 10.47 0.19
C GLY A 103 -3.31 9.41 0.89
N ALA A 104 -4.41 8.98 0.27
CA ALA A 104 -5.29 7.95 0.82
C ALA A 104 -4.59 6.58 0.90
N ILE A 105 -3.85 6.19 -0.14
CA ILE A 105 -3.06 4.95 -0.19
C ILE A 105 -2.03 4.92 0.93
N ILE A 106 -1.21 5.97 1.04
CA ILE A 106 -0.14 6.05 2.03
C ILE A 106 -0.72 6.07 3.45
N SER A 107 -1.77 6.87 3.69
CA SER A 107 -2.41 6.94 5.00
C SER A 107 -2.96 5.58 5.44
N GLY A 108 -3.60 4.83 4.54
CA GLY A 108 -4.10 3.49 4.81
C GLY A 108 -2.97 2.48 5.04
N ALA A 109 -1.96 2.49 4.19
CA ALA A 109 -0.82 1.60 4.30
C ALA A 109 -0.05 1.79 5.62
N TYR A 110 0.19 3.03 6.02
CA TYR A 110 0.86 3.35 7.29
C TYR A 110 0.03 2.98 8.51
N PHE A 111 -1.28 3.25 8.48
CA PHE A 111 -2.17 2.84 9.56
C PHE A 111 -2.10 1.33 9.79
N GLY A 112 -2.24 0.56 8.71
CA GLY A 112 -2.20 -0.90 8.81
C GLY A 112 -0.87 -1.44 9.30
N ASP A 113 0.24 -0.89 8.81
CA ASP A 113 1.58 -1.24 9.25
C ASP A 113 1.78 -1.02 10.76
N LYS A 114 1.35 0.13 11.28
CA LYS A 114 1.42 0.46 12.71
C LYS A 114 0.55 -0.42 13.59
N MET A 115 -0.57 -0.90 13.09
CA MET A 115 -1.51 -1.74 13.85
C MET A 115 -1.24 -3.24 13.69
N SER A 116 -0.36 -3.63 12.76
CA SER A 116 -0.05 -5.04 12.50
C SER A 116 1.01 -5.57 13.47
N PRO A 117 0.74 -6.68 14.17
CA PRO A 117 1.77 -7.36 14.94
C PRO A 117 2.83 -8.06 14.05
N LEU A 118 2.59 -8.16 12.74
CA LEU A 118 3.52 -8.72 11.76
C LEU A 118 4.51 -7.69 11.21
N SER A 119 4.33 -6.41 11.54
CA SER A 119 5.18 -5.32 11.04
C SER A 119 6.53 -5.28 11.75
N ASP A 120 7.59 -5.14 10.98
CA ASP A 120 8.96 -4.99 11.51
C ASP A 120 9.08 -3.75 12.40
N THR A 121 8.46 -2.63 12.00
CA THR A 121 8.50 -1.37 12.76
C THR A 121 7.75 -1.48 14.09
N THR A 122 6.61 -2.18 14.09
CA THR A 122 5.79 -2.40 15.29
C THR A 122 6.44 -3.38 16.26
N ASN A 123 7.25 -4.32 15.77
CA ASN A 123 8.00 -5.28 16.61
C ASN A 123 9.29 -4.69 17.17
N LEU A 124 9.98 -3.83 16.42
CA LEU A 124 11.27 -3.28 16.84
C LEU A 124 11.15 -2.38 18.08
N ALA A 125 10.16 -1.53 18.14
CA ALA A 125 9.99 -0.57 19.24
C ALA A 125 9.80 -1.25 20.61
N PRO A 126 8.86 -2.21 20.78
CA PRO A 126 8.71 -2.90 22.06
C PRO A 126 9.90 -3.80 22.39
N ALA A 127 10.57 -4.41 21.40
CA ALA A 127 11.78 -5.20 21.62
C ALA A 127 12.91 -4.35 22.25
N MET A 128 13.07 -3.11 21.77
CA MET A 128 14.05 -2.16 22.33
C MET A 128 13.65 -1.62 23.71
N ALA A 129 12.33 -1.48 23.95
CA ALA A 129 11.79 -0.98 25.21
C ALA A 129 11.62 -2.08 26.28
N GLY A 130 11.83 -3.35 25.94
CA GLY A 130 11.63 -4.48 26.85
C GLY A 130 10.17 -4.74 27.21
N THR A 131 9.24 -4.44 26.29
CA THR A 131 7.80 -4.64 26.48
C THR A 131 7.23 -5.59 25.42
N ASP A 132 5.98 -6.02 25.61
CA ASP A 132 5.30 -6.91 24.68
C ASP A 132 4.66 -6.15 23.52
N VAL A 133 4.65 -6.75 22.32
CA VAL A 133 4.11 -6.16 21.07
C VAL A 133 2.63 -5.82 21.20
N PHE A 134 1.83 -6.69 21.79
CA PHE A 134 0.39 -6.44 21.96
C PHE A 134 0.10 -5.30 22.91
N THR A 135 0.91 -5.17 23.98
CA THR A 135 0.83 -4.05 24.92
C THR A 135 1.18 -2.74 24.21
N HIS A 136 2.20 -2.73 23.36
CA HIS A 136 2.60 -1.59 22.54
C HIS A 136 1.48 -1.19 21.57
N VAL A 137 0.93 -2.13 20.80
CA VAL A 137 -0.16 -1.88 19.85
C VAL A 137 -1.39 -1.31 20.58
N LYS A 138 -1.80 -1.91 21.72
CA LYS A 138 -2.92 -1.41 22.53
C LYS A 138 -2.72 0.03 23.01
N ALA A 139 -1.49 0.39 23.38
CA ALA A 139 -1.17 1.75 23.80
C ALA A 139 -1.26 2.76 22.64
N MET A 140 -1.00 2.34 21.40
CA MET A 140 -1.09 3.19 20.21
C MET A 140 -2.53 3.36 19.69
N ILE A 141 -3.45 2.41 19.95
CA ILE A 141 -4.82 2.44 19.41
C ILE A 141 -5.53 3.79 19.62
N PRO A 142 -5.56 4.40 20.83
CA PRO A 142 -6.34 5.61 21.03
C PRO A 142 -5.90 6.79 20.15
N SER A 143 -4.59 7.04 20.06
CA SER A 143 -4.05 8.14 19.26
C SER A 143 -4.17 7.87 17.76
N THR A 144 -3.89 6.66 17.34
CA THR A 144 -3.93 6.26 15.92
C THR A 144 -5.36 6.19 15.41
N ALA A 145 -6.32 5.70 16.23
CA ALA A 145 -7.73 5.64 15.85
C ALA A 145 -8.32 7.03 15.62
N VAL A 146 -8.01 8.00 16.48
CA VAL A 146 -8.48 9.39 16.30
C VAL A 146 -7.92 9.98 15.01
N ALA A 147 -6.62 9.85 14.77
CA ALA A 147 -6.00 10.34 13.53
C ALA A 147 -6.58 9.66 12.28
N TYR A 148 -6.82 8.35 12.35
CA TYR A 148 -7.40 7.58 11.25
C TYR A 148 -8.85 7.99 10.95
N LEU A 149 -9.67 8.19 11.98
CA LEU A 149 -11.05 8.66 11.81
C LEU A 149 -11.09 10.05 11.18
N ILE A 150 -10.22 10.97 11.62
CA ILE A 150 -10.10 12.30 11.00
C ILE A 150 -9.71 12.16 9.52
N ALA A 151 -8.72 11.35 9.20
CA ALA A 151 -8.31 11.08 7.82
C ALA A 151 -9.45 10.48 6.99
N LEU A 152 -10.19 9.50 7.53
CA LEU A 152 -11.33 8.87 6.86
C LEU A 152 -12.42 9.90 6.53
N VAL A 153 -12.77 10.77 7.49
CA VAL A 153 -13.77 11.82 7.30
C VAL A 153 -13.30 12.84 6.26
N LEU A 154 -12.02 13.26 6.31
CA LEU A 154 -11.46 14.18 5.32
C LEU A 154 -11.48 13.60 3.91
N PHE A 155 -11.04 12.35 3.73
CA PHE A 155 -11.07 11.70 2.42
C PHE A 155 -12.50 11.42 1.94
N ALA A 156 -13.44 11.11 2.84
CA ALA A 156 -14.85 10.99 2.49
C ALA A 156 -15.45 12.33 2.05
N TYR A 157 -15.11 13.42 2.73
CA TYR A 157 -15.56 14.77 2.37
C TYR A 157 -14.97 15.20 1.02
N MET A 158 -13.66 15.02 0.82
CA MET A 158 -12.98 15.37 -0.43
C MET A 158 -13.48 14.51 -1.60
N GLY A 159 -13.73 13.23 -1.38
CA GLY A 159 -14.24 12.31 -2.41
C GLY A 159 -15.60 12.70 -2.97
N ARG A 160 -16.45 13.36 -2.16
CA ARG A 160 -17.79 13.81 -2.60
C ARG A 160 -17.74 14.79 -3.77
N ASN A 161 -16.68 15.58 -3.88
CA ASN A 161 -16.54 16.61 -4.92
C ASN A 161 -16.24 16.01 -6.30
N TYR A 162 -15.80 14.76 -6.40
CA TYR A 162 -15.41 14.10 -7.65
C TYR A 162 -16.50 13.19 -8.26
N GLY A 163 -17.67 13.13 -7.65
CA GLY A 163 -18.74 12.22 -8.08
C GLY A 163 -19.78 12.77 -9.04
N ASN A 164 -19.62 14.00 -9.55
CA ASN A 164 -20.63 14.69 -10.35
C ASN A 164 -20.27 14.86 -11.84
N THR A 165 -19.20 14.27 -12.32
CA THR A 165 -18.71 14.46 -13.69
C THR A 165 -19.23 13.36 -14.61
N GLU A 166 -20.12 13.71 -15.55
CA GLU A 166 -20.52 12.81 -16.65
C GLU A 166 -19.32 12.41 -17.52
N THR A 167 -18.24 13.18 -17.47
CA THR A 167 -16.95 12.97 -18.15
C THR A 167 -16.25 11.67 -17.75
N SER A 168 -16.52 11.15 -16.56
CA SER A 168 -15.85 9.94 -16.03
C SER A 168 -16.22 8.66 -16.81
N LEU A 169 -17.39 8.59 -17.45
CA LEU A 169 -17.81 7.37 -18.18
C LEU A 169 -17.04 7.20 -19.49
N GLU A 170 -16.76 8.29 -20.21
CA GLU A 170 -16.00 8.24 -21.46
C GLU A 170 -14.52 7.91 -21.20
N SER A 171 -13.92 8.53 -20.20
CA SER A 171 -12.55 8.24 -19.77
C SER A 171 -12.38 6.80 -19.31
N ILE A 172 -13.36 6.26 -18.56
CA ILE A 172 -13.37 4.86 -18.12
C ILE A 172 -13.43 3.92 -19.33
N GLN A 173 -14.27 4.21 -20.33
CA GLN A 173 -14.38 3.39 -21.54
C GLN A 173 -13.07 3.38 -22.33
N VAL A 174 -12.44 4.53 -22.53
CA VAL A 174 -11.16 4.64 -23.25
C VAL A 174 -10.07 3.79 -22.55
N ILE A 175 -9.97 3.86 -21.23
CA ILE A 175 -9.00 3.07 -20.46
C ILE A 175 -9.35 1.57 -20.54
N ARG A 176 -10.62 1.23 -20.41
CA ARG A 176 -11.11 -0.15 -20.53
C ARG A 176 -10.75 -0.77 -21.87
N ASP A 177 -11.07 -0.08 -22.96
CA ASP A 177 -10.80 -0.54 -24.32
C ASP A 177 -9.29 -0.64 -24.58
N GLY A 178 -8.50 0.32 -24.08
CA GLY A 178 -7.05 0.27 -24.16
C GLY A 178 -6.43 -0.93 -23.43
N ILE A 179 -6.94 -1.27 -22.24
CA ILE A 179 -6.49 -2.43 -21.48
C ILE A 179 -6.93 -3.73 -22.16
N LEU A 180 -8.18 -3.84 -22.60
CA LEU A 180 -8.73 -5.04 -23.24
C LEU A 180 -8.09 -5.31 -24.60
N ALA A 181 -7.58 -4.26 -25.30
CA ALA A 181 -6.83 -4.43 -26.55
C ALA A 181 -5.45 -5.07 -26.34
N GLN A 182 -4.82 -4.88 -25.18
CA GLN A 182 -3.46 -5.35 -24.90
C GLN A 182 -3.41 -6.55 -23.95
N PHE A 183 -4.40 -6.69 -23.07
CA PHE A 183 -4.40 -7.71 -22.02
C PHE A 183 -5.71 -8.52 -22.02
N ARG A 184 -5.59 -9.82 -21.82
CA ARG A 184 -6.76 -10.68 -21.54
C ARG A 184 -7.09 -10.58 -20.05
N ALA A 185 -8.04 -9.72 -19.71
CA ALA A 185 -8.54 -9.64 -18.35
C ALA A 185 -9.27 -10.92 -17.96
N SER A 186 -8.81 -11.55 -16.89
CA SER A 186 -9.43 -12.74 -16.31
C SER A 186 -9.53 -12.59 -14.80
N PRO A 187 -10.67 -12.96 -14.17
CA PRO A 187 -10.81 -12.91 -12.72
C PRO A 187 -9.77 -13.79 -11.99
N VAL A 188 -9.24 -14.81 -12.67
CA VAL A 188 -8.15 -15.66 -12.13
C VAL A 188 -6.87 -14.85 -11.88
N LEU A 189 -6.62 -13.77 -12.63
CA LEU A 189 -5.48 -12.89 -12.42
C LEU A 189 -5.56 -12.04 -11.13
N LEU A 190 -6.69 -12.00 -10.46
CA LEU A 190 -6.83 -11.37 -9.15
C LEU A 190 -6.33 -12.27 -8.00
N VAL A 191 -6.16 -13.57 -8.25
CA VAL A 191 -5.73 -14.55 -7.23
C VAL A 191 -4.28 -14.33 -6.77
N PRO A 192 -3.28 -14.09 -7.64
CA PRO A 192 -1.89 -13.91 -7.23
C PRO A 192 -1.65 -12.83 -6.17
N PRO A 193 -2.23 -11.61 -6.25
CA PRO A 193 -2.09 -10.60 -5.20
C PRO A 193 -2.62 -11.05 -3.84
N PHE A 194 -3.74 -11.80 -3.83
CA PHE A 194 -4.31 -12.34 -2.60
C PHE A 194 -3.48 -13.49 -2.03
N LEU A 195 -2.94 -14.39 -2.87
CA LEU A 195 -2.07 -15.49 -2.44
C LEU A 195 -0.73 -14.97 -1.93
N ALA A 196 -0.12 -14.00 -2.59
CA ALA A 196 1.12 -13.39 -2.14
C ALA A 196 1.01 -12.77 -0.73
N ASN A 197 -0.20 -12.32 -0.36
CA ASN A 197 -0.51 -11.84 0.98
C ASN A 197 -0.84 -12.96 1.98
N ALA A 198 -1.37 -14.11 1.52
CA ALA A 198 -1.77 -15.21 2.39
C ALA A 198 -0.59 -16.09 2.83
N ASP A 199 0.43 -16.24 1.98
CA ASP A 199 1.56 -17.17 2.19
C ASP A 199 2.56 -16.70 3.26
N ARG A 200 2.54 -15.42 3.64
CA ARG A 200 3.37 -14.90 4.75
C ARG A 200 3.05 -15.49 6.13
N LYS A 201 1.89 -16.11 6.30
CA LYS A 201 1.52 -16.77 7.58
C LYS A 201 2.24 -18.09 7.83
N SER A 202 2.95 -18.64 6.84
CA SER A 202 3.64 -19.93 6.93
C SER A 202 5.15 -19.83 7.24
N VAL A 203 5.70 -18.62 7.40
CA VAL A 203 7.16 -18.38 7.58
C VAL A 203 7.49 -17.80 8.96
N VAL A 204 6.59 -17.90 9.95
CA VAL A 204 6.90 -17.59 11.36
C VAL A 204 6.84 -18.85 12.20
#